data_b596bbfcb8f9690737d8bb976ddff79d
#
_entry.id   b596bbfcb8f9690737d8bb976ddff79d
#
_cell.length_a   1.000
_cell.length_b   1.000
_cell.length_c   1.000
_cell.angle_alpha   90.00
_cell.angle_beta   90.00
_cell.angle_gamma   90.00
#
_symmetry.space_group_name_H-M   'P 1'
#
loop_
_entity.id
_entity.type
_entity.pdbx_description
1 polymer ?
#
loop_
_entity_poly.entity_id
_entity_poly.type
_entity_poly.pdbx_seq_one_letter_code
_entity_poly.pdbx_strand_id
1 'polypeptide(L)'
;MIFRIKNVTSSEVLPQGIEIGIKDGKISCLGTSLPRDADTQVIDAKGGFITPGGVDSHVHFAQNNSPTGDNFTTGSRSAIAGGTTTVLAFASQVKTETSVIPCLDDYLLRAKDQTYCDYGIHLILTNPTPEIMSTEMPLLIKRGITSVKLYMTYEPMKLGDSQLLNVLMSARALGFTTMVHAENSDIISLITDRLEAAGHTDPFFHAVSRPQIAENEATYRIISLAELTDTPILIVHMSSEIAMKHVRKAQTRMLPIHAETCPQYLFLLSERLKGNPQDSFAGAKCVCSPPLRHDPKDLDAMWRGIANGTFTTFSSDHAPSTYDHAGGKKLGLKDGIMRYRDIPNGVPGVETRLPLLFSYAGREKDSRLSLQRFVQLTSSDPAKLYGLEGTKGNIAPGYDADLVIWYGEEDLKEGVTIEQKNLHHGVDYTPFEGMHVKNWPRFTLLRGKKVWDRDGGGIVGDATDGQFLKRGIGRIVIGKTGGEGNGMLPGERDYWC
;
A
#
# COMPACT_ATOMS: atom_id res chain seq x y z
N MET A 1 15.56 13.56 22.59
CA MET A 1 15.32 14.49 21.45
C MET A 1 13.98 15.17 21.69
N ILE A 2 13.87 16.46 21.47
CA ILE A 2 12.65 17.24 21.72
C ILE A 2 12.29 18.06 20.47
N PHE A 3 11.02 18.02 20.07
CA PHE A 3 10.51 18.76 18.90
C PHE A 3 9.50 19.82 19.33
N ARG A 4 9.55 21.00 18.72
CA ARG A 4 8.57 22.08 18.92
C ARG A 4 7.71 22.23 17.68
N ILE A 5 6.39 21.88 17.74
CA ILE A 5 5.62 21.73 16.52
C ILE A 5 4.10 21.73 16.66
N LYS A 6 3.41 21.85 15.45
CA LYS A 6 2.03 21.38 15.24
C LYS A 6 2.05 19.89 14.98
N ASN A 7 1.56 19.07 15.89
CA ASN A 7 1.49 17.63 15.71
C ASN A 7 0.13 17.20 15.16
N VAL A 8 0.13 16.21 14.28
CA VAL A 8 -1.10 15.60 13.78
C VAL A 8 -1.14 14.13 14.20
N THR A 9 -2.13 13.79 15.00
CA THR A 9 -2.42 12.40 15.38
C THR A 9 -3.61 11.87 14.59
N SER A 10 -3.91 10.59 14.71
CA SER A 10 -5.10 9.99 14.09
C SER A 10 -6.43 10.53 14.64
N SER A 11 -6.42 11.13 15.83
CA SER A 11 -7.62 11.64 16.51
C SER A 11 -7.74 13.16 16.46
N GLU A 12 -6.61 13.89 16.41
CA GLU A 12 -6.63 15.36 16.50
C GLU A 12 -5.40 16.03 15.89
N VAL A 13 -5.52 17.31 15.60
CA VAL A 13 -4.40 18.24 15.33
C VAL A 13 -4.08 18.96 16.64
N LEU A 14 -2.93 18.66 17.22
CA LEU A 14 -2.50 19.29 18.46
C LEU A 14 -2.09 20.76 18.24
N PRO A 15 -2.18 21.62 19.27
CA PRO A 15 -1.80 23.03 19.17
C PRO A 15 -0.34 23.24 18.78
N GLN A 16 -0.03 24.42 18.25
CA GLN A 16 1.37 24.85 18.06
C GLN A 16 2.12 24.87 19.40
N GLY A 17 3.41 24.51 19.34
CA GLY A 17 4.28 24.55 20.52
C GLY A 17 4.26 23.29 21.38
N ILE A 18 3.60 22.22 20.94
CA ILE A 18 3.75 20.91 21.59
C ILE A 18 5.12 20.34 21.26
N GLU A 19 5.83 19.90 22.28
CA GLU A 19 7.12 19.21 22.18
C GLU A 19 6.90 17.70 22.27
N ILE A 20 7.67 16.93 21.49
CA ILE A 20 7.70 15.46 21.53
C ILE A 20 9.03 15.05 22.16
N GLY A 21 8.99 14.42 23.34
CA GLY A 21 10.16 13.81 23.95
C GLY A 21 10.39 12.42 23.39
N ILE A 22 11.63 12.13 22.99
CA ILE A 22 12.05 10.83 22.47
C ILE A 22 13.17 10.27 23.35
N LYS A 23 13.02 9.02 23.77
CA LYS A 23 14.03 8.28 24.52
C LYS A 23 14.03 6.82 24.05
N ASP A 24 15.22 6.26 23.83
CA ASP A 24 15.42 4.85 23.45
C ASP A 24 14.58 4.41 22.23
N GLY A 25 14.49 5.29 21.22
CA GLY A 25 13.76 5.04 19.99
C GLY A 25 12.25 5.21 20.08
N LYS A 26 11.70 5.53 21.26
CA LYS A 26 10.26 5.66 21.50
C LYS A 26 9.87 7.07 21.91
N ILE A 27 8.61 7.40 21.64
CA ILE A 27 8.00 8.62 22.18
C ILE A 27 7.82 8.41 23.68
N SER A 28 8.49 9.25 24.48
CA SER A 28 8.43 9.16 25.95
C SER A 28 7.33 10.04 26.55
N CYS A 29 7.12 11.24 25.98
CA CYS A 29 6.13 12.19 26.47
C CYS A 29 5.78 13.24 25.40
N LEU A 30 4.67 13.93 25.64
CA LEU A 30 4.22 15.11 24.91
C LEU A 30 3.98 16.23 25.91
N GLY A 31 4.37 17.45 25.58
CA GLY A 31 4.18 18.60 26.47
C GLY A 31 4.50 19.93 25.80
N THR A 32 4.18 21.03 26.46
CA THR A 32 4.46 22.40 25.98
C THR A 32 5.86 22.92 26.37
N SER A 33 6.49 22.28 27.35
CA SER A 33 7.84 22.59 27.82
C SER A 33 8.41 21.35 28.48
N LEU A 34 9.21 20.59 27.73
CA LEU A 34 9.83 19.39 28.24
C LEU A 34 11.20 19.68 28.88
N PRO A 35 11.56 18.99 29.97
CA PRO A 35 12.86 19.12 30.59
C PRO A 35 13.97 18.75 29.61
N ARG A 36 15.09 19.49 29.68
CA ARG A 36 16.26 19.27 28.81
C ARG A 36 17.51 19.17 29.69
N ASP A 37 18.39 18.27 29.32
CA ASP A 37 19.74 18.16 29.85
C ASP A 37 20.77 18.63 28.80
N ALA A 38 22.05 18.59 29.14
CA ALA A 38 23.12 19.07 28.28
C ALA A 38 23.25 18.22 26.98
N ASP A 39 22.81 16.96 27.01
CA ASP A 39 22.92 16.03 25.90
C ASP A 39 21.63 15.98 25.05
N THR A 40 20.63 16.78 25.42
CA THR A 40 19.35 16.79 24.71
C THR A 40 19.50 17.44 23.33
N GLN A 41 19.36 16.64 22.28
CA GLN A 41 19.29 17.15 20.91
C GLN A 41 17.89 17.72 20.64
N VAL A 42 17.84 18.92 20.05
CA VAL A 42 16.60 19.59 19.68
C VAL A 42 16.51 19.72 18.17
N ILE A 43 15.42 19.25 17.57
CA ILE A 43 15.08 19.51 16.17
C ILE A 43 13.89 20.47 16.15
N ASP A 44 14.08 21.64 15.54
CA ASP A 44 13.02 22.62 15.35
C ASP A 44 12.35 22.40 14.00
N ALA A 45 11.05 22.10 14.01
CA ALA A 45 10.28 21.94 12.78
C ALA A 45 9.82 23.28 12.18
N LYS A 46 10.23 24.42 12.75
CA LYS A 46 10.00 25.76 12.18
C LYS A 46 8.53 26.01 11.76
N GLY A 47 7.60 25.60 12.60
CA GLY A 47 6.16 25.75 12.32
C GLY A 47 5.57 24.73 11.34
N GLY A 48 6.35 23.76 10.87
CA GLY A 48 5.88 22.67 10.04
C GLY A 48 4.99 21.69 10.80
N PHE A 49 4.27 20.85 10.06
CA PHE A 49 3.52 19.74 10.65
C PHE A 49 4.45 18.59 11.00
N ILE A 50 4.12 17.84 12.05
CA ILE A 50 4.64 16.49 12.25
C ILE A 50 3.50 15.51 12.17
N THR A 51 3.72 14.45 11.38
CA THR A 51 2.85 13.27 11.31
C THR A 51 3.61 12.05 11.80
N PRO A 52 2.90 10.98 12.20
CA PRO A 52 3.54 9.68 12.33
C PRO A 52 4.19 9.29 11.00
N GLY A 53 5.23 8.47 11.05
CA GLY A 53 5.81 7.85 9.86
C GLY A 53 4.76 7.06 9.08
N GLY A 54 4.84 7.13 7.75
CA GLY A 54 3.92 6.39 6.89
C GLY A 54 4.10 4.87 7.04
N VAL A 55 2.98 4.16 7.05
CA VAL A 55 2.91 2.70 6.94
C VAL A 55 2.37 2.37 5.55
N ASP A 56 3.22 1.91 4.65
CA ASP A 56 2.82 1.47 3.32
C ASP A 56 2.60 -0.03 3.32
N SER A 57 1.33 -0.41 3.32
CA SER A 57 0.92 -1.81 3.44
C SER A 57 0.89 -2.57 2.12
N HIS A 58 1.43 -2.00 1.02
CA HIS A 58 1.36 -2.65 -0.29
C HIS A 58 2.57 -2.25 -1.14
N VAL A 59 3.67 -3.02 -1.02
CA VAL A 59 4.87 -2.83 -1.84
C VAL A 59 5.42 -4.16 -2.34
N HIS A 60 5.92 -4.19 -3.57
CA HIS A 60 6.48 -5.36 -4.23
C HIS A 60 8.00 -5.22 -4.41
N PHE A 61 8.75 -5.32 -3.32
CA PHE A 61 10.22 -5.30 -3.36
C PHE A 61 10.79 -6.69 -3.65
N ALA A 62 11.91 -6.75 -4.37
CA ALA A 62 12.68 -7.96 -4.64
C ALA A 62 11.86 -9.15 -5.17
N GLN A 63 10.89 -8.89 -6.05
CA GLN A 63 10.02 -9.91 -6.62
C GLN A 63 10.73 -10.74 -7.70
N ASN A 64 10.60 -12.07 -7.64
CA ASN A 64 11.21 -12.99 -8.61
C ASN A 64 10.71 -12.78 -10.05
N ASN A 65 9.44 -12.40 -10.19
CA ASN A 65 8.81 -12.13 -11.50
C ASN A 65 9.04 -10.70 -12.00
N SER A 66 9.74 -9.85 -11.25
CA SER A 66 10.12 -8.50 -11.64
C SER A 66 11.61 -8.23 -11.36
N PRO A 67 12.52 -8.91 -12.06
CA PRO A 67 13.96 -8.85 -11.76
C PRO A 67 14.58 -7.47 -12.01
N THR A 68 13.90 -6.58 -12.74
CA THR A 68 14.31 -5.20 -13.01
C THR A 68 13.58 -4.19 -12.11
N GLY A 69 12.77 -4.67 -11.15
CA GLY A 69 12.11 -3.84 -10.16
C GLY A 69 13.00 -3.48 -8.99
N ASP A 70 12.43 -2.75 -8.03
CA ASP A 70 13.15 -2.39 -6.82
C ASP A 70 13.42 -3.60 -5.92
N ASN A 71 14.62 -3.65 -5.36
CA ASN A 71 14.96 -4.53 -4.25
C ASN A 71 14.65 -3.85 -2.90
N PHE A 72 14.96 -4.52 -1.79
CA PHE A 72 14.72 -3.97 -0.47
C PHE A 72 15.52 -2.69 -0.20
N THR A 73 16.76 -2.60 -0.69
CA THR A 73 17.62 -1.43 -0.51
C THR A 73 17.08 -0.22 -1.28
N THR A 74 16.81 -0.37 -2.58
CA THR A 74 16.37 0.76 -3.42
C THR A 74 14.95 1.18 -3.08
N GLY A 75 14.04 0.23 -2.86
CA GLY A 75 12.66 0.54 -2.52
C GLY A 75 12.50 1.18 -1.13
N SER A 76 13.22 0.67 -0.10
CA SER A 76 13.14 1.26 1.24
C SER A 76 13.86 2.62 1.34
N ARG A 77 14.93 2.82 0.56
CA ARG A 77 15.57 4.13 0.41
C ARG A 77 14.59 5.16 -0.15
N SER A 78 13.85 4.79 -1.18
CA SER A 78 12.77 5.60 -1.75
C SER A 78 11.63 5.83 -0.73
N ALA A 79 11.28 4.82 0.06
CA ALA A 79 10.24 4.93 1.09
C ALA A 79 10.55 6.01 2.12
N ILE A 80 11.76 6.03 2.69
CA ILE A 80 12.13 7.04 3.71
C ILE A 80 12.21 8.45 3.13
N ALA A 81 12.62 8.63 1.88
CA ALA A 81 12.65 9.92 1.20
C ALA A 81 11.23 10.49 0.99
N GLY A 82 10.22 9.62 0.88
CA GLY A 82 8.81 9.96 0.82
C GLY A 82 8.10 10.01 2.18
N GLY A 83 8.80 9.79 3.31
CA GLY A 83 8.21 9.83 4.65
C GLY A 83 7.60 8.49 5.13
N THR A 84 7.80 7.41 4.41
CA THR A 84 7.34 6.07 4.81
C THR A 84 8.42 5.40 5.66
N THR A 85 8.09 5.04 6.91
CA THR A 85 9.00 4.42 7.88
C THR A 85 8.75 2.94 8.08
N THR A 86 7.63 2.43 7.55
CA THR A 86 7.26 1.02 7.63
C THR A 86 6.66 0.57 6.32
N VAL A 87 7.15 -0.54 5.79
CA VAL A 87 6.61 -1.17 4.58
C VAL A 87 6.18 -2.60 4.84
N LEU A 88 5.11 -3.05 4.19
CA LEU A 88 4.70 -4.44 4.20
C LEU A 88 4.83 -4.99 2.77
N ALA A 89 5.77 -5.91 2.59
CA ALA A 89 6.14 -6.47 1.29
C ALA A 89 5.61 -7.92 1.14
N PHE A 90 5.59 -8.45 -0.09
CA PHE A 90 4.96 -9.72 -0.42
C PHE A 90 5.98 -10.82 -0.72
N ALA A 91 6.05 -11.85 0.13
CA ALA A 91 6.63 -13.14 -0.24
C ALA A 91 5.63 -13.90 -1.12
N SER A 92 6.07 -14.47 -2.24
CA SER A 92 5.19 -15.09 -3.23
C SER A 92 5.43 -16.58 -3.33
N GLN A 93 4.39 -17.38 -3.05
CA GLN A 93 4.37 -18.80 -3.32
C GLN A 93 4.24 -19.02 -4.84
N VAL A 94 5.01 -19.96 -5.40
CA VAL A 94 4.78 -20.46 -6.74
C VAL A 94 3.68 -21.53 -6.69
N LYS A 95 2.74 -21.53 -7.65
CA LYS A 95 1.53 -22.37 -7.63
C LYS A 95 1.80 -23.88 -7.52
N THR A 96 2.96 -24.33 -7.93
CA THR A 96 3.39 -25.74 -7.84
C THR A 96 3.99 -26.12 -6.49
N GLU A 97 4.29 -25.13 -5.64
CA GLU A 97 4.83 -25.37 -4.29
C GLU A 97 3.74 -25.86 -3.34
N THR A 98 4.08 -26.86 -2.55
CA THR A 98 3.19 -27.46 -1.53
C THR A 98 3.52 -27.01 -0.12
N SER A 99 4.51 -26.11 0.05
CA SER A 99 4.88 -25.45 1.30
C SER A 99 5.12 -23.96 1.04
N VAL A 100 4.79 -23.12 2.02
CA VAL A 100 5.03 -21.66 1.98
C VAL A 100 6.24 -21.24 2.83
N ILE A 101 6.80 -22.16 3.62
CA ILE A 101 7.92 -21.86 4.51
C ILE A 101 9.19 -21.50 3.72
N PRO A 102 9.62 -22.26 2.68
CA PRO A 102 10.85 -21.96 1.94
C PRO A 102 10.82 -20.60 1.25
N CYS A 103 9.72 -20.24 0.58
CA CYS A 103 9.62 -18.96 -0.12
C CYS A 103 9.63 -17.78 0.87
N LEU A 104 9.06 -17.97 2.06
CA LEU A 104 9.07 -16.96 3.11
C LEU A 104 10.48 -16.78 3.72
N ASP A 105 11.19 -17.88 4.00
CA ASP A 105 12.53 -17.84 4.57
C ASP A 105 13.53 -17.17 3.61
N ASP A 106 13.45 -17.50 2.31
CA ASP A 106 14.24 -16.85 1.27
C ASP A 106 13.94 -15.35 1.20
N TYR A 107 12.65 -14.97 1.25
CA TYR A 107 12.26 -13.57 1.16
C TYR A 107 12.68 -12.75 2.38
N LEU A 108 12.61 -13.32 3.59
CA LEU A 108 13.13 -12.71 4.81
C LEU A 108 14.65 -12.53 4.74
N LEU A 109 15.37 -13.48 4.16
CA LEU A 109 16.82 -13.39 3.97
C LEU A 109 17.21 -12.24 3.02
N ARG A 110 16.41 -12.00 1.95
CA ARG A 110 16.63 -10.87 1.04
C ARG A 110 16.43 -9.52 1.71
N ALA A 111 15.55 -9.43 2.70
CA ALA A 111 15.26 -8.19 3.41
C ALA A 111 16.25 -7.89 4.53
N LYS A 112 16.85 -8.93 5.10
CA LYS A 112 17.71 -8.82 6.27
C LYS A 112 18.92 -7.93 5.99
N ASP A 113 19.11 -6.90 6.81
CA ASP A 113 20.21 -5.93 6.73
C ASP A 113 20.28 -5.20 5.36
N GLN A 114 19.13 -5.08 4.66
CA GLN A 114 18.98 -4.46 3.34
C GLN A 114 17.88 -3.39 3.29
N THR A 115 17.42 -2.91 4.46
CA THR A 115 16.26 -1.98 4.51
C THR A 115 16.57 -0.72 5.31
N TYR A 116 16.24 0.44 4.74
CA TYR A 116 16.34 1.76 5.38
C TYR A 116 15.15 2.06 6.32
N CYS A 117 14.06 1.31 6.22
CA CYS A 117 12.86 1.43 7.07
C CYS A 117 12.45 0.07 7.63
N ASP A 118 11.60 0.06 8.64
CA ASP A 118 11.08 -1.18 9.20
C ASP A 118 10.18 -1.91 8.21
N TYR A 119 10.15 -3.24 8.29
CA TYR A 119 9.40 -4.03 7.34
C TYR A 119 8.65 -5.20 7.98
N GLY A 120 7.52 -5.54 7.38
CA GLY A 120 6.79 -6.78 7.62
C GLY A 120 6.53 -7.49 6.30
N ILE A 121 6.04 -8.74 6.39
CA ILE A 121 5.82 -9.59 5.22
C ILE A 121 4.36 -10.03 5.16
N HIS A 122 3.76 -9.91 3.99
CA HIS A 122 2.55 -10.61 3.57
C HIS A 122 2.92 -11.88 2.79
N LEU A 123 2.05 -12.86 2.77
CA LEU A 123 2.18 -14.04 1.92
C LEU A 123 1.21 -13.95 0.74
N ILE A 124 1.70 -13.99 -0.51
CA ILE A 124 0.87 -14.30 -1.67
C ILE A 124 0.65 -15.81 -1.69
N LEU A 125 -0.61 -16.22 -1.49
CA LEU A 125 -1.01 -17.63 -1.41
C LEU A 125 -1.69 -18.03 -2.71
N THR A 126 -1.06 -18.93 -3.45
CA THR A 126 -1.51 -19.38 -4.78
C THR A 126 -1.95 -20.84 -4.82
N ASN A 127 -1.58 -21.61 -3.79
CA ASN A 127 -1.93 -23.03 -3.65
C ASN A 127 -2.26 -23.35 -2.17
N PRO A 128 -3.49 -23.06 -1.71
CA PRO A 128 -3.92 -23.30 -0.33
C PRO A 128 -4.24 -24.78 -0.08
N THR A 129 -3.20 -25.62 0.03
CA THR A 129 -3.39 -27.03 0.36
C THR A 129 -3.91 -27.20 1.80
N PRO A 130 -4.60 -28.31 2.12
CA PRO A 130 -5.03 -28.61 3.49
C PRO A 130 -3.86 -28.55 4.49
N GLU A 131 -2.68 -29.05 4.12
CA GLU A 131 -1.47 -29.03 4.94
C GLU A 131 -0.99 -27.60 5.23
N ILE A 132 -0.93 -26.74 4.20
CA ILE A 132 -0.57 -25.33 4.37
C ILE A 132 -1.55 -24.67 5.34
N MET A 133 -2.85 -24.84 5.15
CA MET A 133 -3.87 -24.16 5.92
C MET A 133 -3.92 -24.65 7.39
N SER A 134 -3.76 -25.95 7.63
CA SER A 134 -3.89 -26.54 8.96
C SER A 134 -2.59 -26.51 9.77
N THR A 135 -1.44 -26.58 9.14
CA THR A 135 -0.14 -26.76 9.79
C THR A 135 0.76 -25.54 9.64
N GLU A 136 0.98 -25.05 8.40
CA GLU A 136 1.95 -23.97 8.17
C GLU A 136 1.38 -22.59 8.53
N MET A 137 0.11 -22.30 8.23
CA MET A 137 -0.50 -20.99 8.57
C MET A 137 -0.43 -20.68 10.09
N PRO A 138 -0.73 -21.59 11.03
CA PRO A 138 -0.50 -21.35 12.44
C PRO A 138 0.96 -21.05 12.80
N LEU A 139 1.93 -21.67 12.12
CA LEU A 139 3.35 -21.38 12.31
C LEU A 139 3.72 -19.99 11.79
N LEU A 140 3.20 -19.57 10.62
CA LEU A 140 3.41 -18.23 10.07
C LEU A 140 2.89 -17.15 11.02
N ILE A 141 1.69 -17.35 11.57
CA ILE A 141 1.10 -16.41 12.53
C ILE A 141 1.99 -16.27 13.77
N LYS A 142 2.51 -17.38 14.32
CA LYS A 142 3.48 -17.35 15.42
C LYS A 142 4.77 -16.62 15.07
N ARG A 143 5.19 -16.64 13.80
CA ARG A 143 6.35 -15.89 13.27
C ARG A 143 6.05 -14.41 13.03
N GLY A 144 4.78 -13.97 13.18
CA GLY A 144 4.35 -12.58 12.96
C GLY A 144 3.97 -12.27 11.51
N ILE A 145 3.74 -13.30 10.69
CA ILE A 145 3.17 -13.17 9.34
C ILE A 145 1.67 -13.44 9.46
N THR A 146 0.89 -12.38 9.58
CA THR A 146 -0.53 -12.43 9.97
C THR A 146 -1.47 -11.96 8.86
N SER A 147 -1.03 -12.03 7.61
CA SER A 147 -1.83 -11.60 6.46
C SER A 147 -1.44 -12.32 5.18
N VAL A 148 -2.44 -12.58 4.34
CA VAL A 148 -2.28 -13.23 3.04
C VAL A 148 -2.90 -12.39 1.93
N LYS A 149 -2.33 -12.46 0.73
CA LYS A 149 -2.85 -11.88 -0.51
C LYS A 149 -3.37 -12.98 -1.42
N LEU A 150 -4.59 -12.80 -1.91
CA LEU A 150 -5.30 -13.70 -2.82
C LEU A 150 -5.57 -12.98 -4.14
N TYR A 151 -5.56 -13.72 -5.23
CA TYR A 151 -5.82 -13.20 -6.56
C TYR A 151 -7.03 -13.91 -7.20
N MET A 152 -7.92 -13.12 -7.80
CA MET A 152 -9.03 -13.61 -8.63
C MET A 152 -8.72 -13.48 -10.12
N THR A 153 -7.53 -12.99 -10.48
CA THR A 153 -6.99 -12.89 -11.85
C THR A 153 -5.54 -13.38 -11.89
N TYR A 154 -4.93 -13.38 -13.06
CA TYR A 154 -3.60 -13.93 -13.37
C TYR A 154 -3.51 -15.45 -13.20
N GLU A 155 -3.52 -16.20 -14.33
CA GLU A 155 -3.52 -17.68 -14.34
C GLU A 155 -2.51 -18.34 -13.40
N PRO A 156 -1.27 -17.84 -13.25
CA PRO A 156 -0.32 -18.45 -12.33
C PRO A 156 -0.69 -18.26 -10.84
N MET A 157 -1.57 -17.29 -10.51
CA MET A 157 -1.85 -16.90 -9.12
C MET A 157 -3.32 -17.05 -8.73
N LYS A 158 -4.26 -17.05 -9.70
CA LYS A 158 -5.69 -17.01 -9.39
C LYS A 158 -6.16 -18.25 -8.62
N LEU A 159 -7.07 -17.98 -7.68
CA LEU A 159 -7.82 -18.96 -6.92
C LEU A 159 -9.26 -19.03 -7.42
N GLY A 160 -9.83 -20.23 -7.46
CA GLY A 160 -11.26 -20.42 -7.67
C GLY A 160 -12.07 -20.21 -6.39
N ASP A 161 -13.39 -20.07 -6.51
CA ASP A 161 -14.27 -19.75 -5.38
C ASP A 161 -14.17 -20.76 -4.23
N SER A 162 -14.03 -22.07 -4.54
CA SER A 162 -13.83 -23.12 -3.53
C SER A 162 -12.55 -22.89 -2.70
N GLN A 163 -11.45 -22.51 -3.37
CA GLN A 163 -10.19 -22.22 -2.69
C GLN A 163 -10.29 -20.92 -1.87
N LEU A 164 -10.94 -19.88 -2.42
CA LEU A 164 -11.19 -18.62 -1.71
C LEU A 164 -11.99 -18.88 -0.42
N LEU A 165 -13.09 -19.65 -0.51
CA LEU A 165 -13.91 -20.02 0.66
C LEU A 165 -13.09 -20.74 1.74
N ASN A 166 -12.28 -21.73 1.35
CA ASN A 166 -11.42 -22.46 2.30
C ASN A 166 -10.42 -21.52 3.00
N VAL A 167 -9.81 -20.57 2.28
CA VAL A 167 -8.91 -19.58 2.88
C VAL A 167 -9.67 -18.63 3.81
N LEU A 168 -10.85 -18.15 3.38
CA LEU A 168 -11.67 -17.25 4.21
C LEU A 168 -12.11 -17.93 5.52
N MET A 169 -12.56 -19.19 5.47
CA MET A 169 -12.90 -19.95 6.68
C MET A 169 -11.70 -20.12 7.61
N SER A 170 -10.52 -20.42 7.05
CA SER A 170 -9.28 -20.53 7.84
C SER A 170 -8.88 -19.17 8.43
N ALA A 171 -9.04 -18.08 7.66
CA ALA A 171 -8.78 -16.72 8.15
C ALA A 171 -9.71 -16.36 9.32
N ARG A 172 -10.98 -16.74 9.22
CA ARG A 172 -11.96 -16.58 10.29
C ARG A 172 -11.55 -17.31 11.57
N ALA A 173 -11.08 -18.55 11.42
CA ALA A 173 -10.68 -19.40 12.56
C ALA A 173 -9.34 -18.95 13.20
N LEU A 174 -8.36 -18.53 12.39
CA LEU A 174 -7.00 -18.22 12.82
C LEU A 174 -6.75 -16.72 13.04
N GLY A 175 -7.64 -15.85 12.57
CA GLY A 175 -7.58 -14.39 12.77
C GLY A 175 -6.61 -13.64 11.86
N PHE A 176 -6.08 -14.24 10.79
CA PHE A 176 -5.22 -13.52 9.85
C PHE A 176 -6.00 -12.66 8.87
N THR A 177 -5.39 -11.57 8.40
CA THR A 177 -6.01 -10.64 7.45
C THR A 177 -5.91 -11.16 6.03
N THR A 178 -7.02 -11.16 5.27
CA THR A 178 -7.06 -11.50 3.85
C THR A 178 -7.16 -10.25 2.97
N MET A 179 -6.24 -10.14 2.03
CA MET A 179 -6.18 -9.11 1.00
C MET A 179 -6.56 -9.73 -0.35
N VAL A 180 -7.39 -9.05 -1.15
CA VAL A 180 -7.89 -9.64 -2.41
C VAL A 180 -7.71 -8.69 -3.58
N HIS A 181 -7.00 -9.13 -4.62
CA HIS A 181 -7.01 -8.53 -5.94
C HIS A 181 -8.27 -9.01 -6.68
N ALA A 182 -9.24 -8.13 -6.81
CA ALA A 182 -10.59 -8.46 -7.30
C ALA A 182 -10.79 -7.98 -8.75
N GLU A 183 -10.34 -8.76 -9.71
CA GLU A 183 -10.67 -8.62 -11.13
C GLU A 183 -11.08 -9.99 -11.70
N ASN A 184 -12.08 -10.02 -12.60
CA ASN A 184 -12.54 -11.26 -13.25
C ASN A 184 -11.60 -11.67 -14.38
N SER A 185 -10.87 -12.77 -14.17
CA SER A 185 -9.87 -13.31 -15.11
C SER A 185 -10.45 -13.65 -16.48
N ASP A 186 -11.65 -14.25 -16.51
CA ASP A 186 -12.23 -14.77 -17.76
C ASP A 186 -12.74 -13.62 -18.65
N ILE A 187 -13.32 -12.56 -18.07
CA ILE A 187 -13.69 -11.33 -18.79
C ILE A 187 -12.42 -10.72 -19.43
N ILE A 188 -11.36 -10.58 -18.64
CA ILE A 188 -10.10 -9.98 -19.11
C ILE A 188 -9.49 -10.81 -20.23
N SER A 189 -9.42 -12.14 -20.06
CA SER A 189 -8.86 -13.03 -21.07
C SER A 189 -9.62 -12.95 -22.39
N LEU A 190 -10.97 -13.05 -22.33
CA LEU A 190 -11.82 -12.97 -23.52
C LEU A 190 -11.63 -11.67 -24.30
N ILE A 191 -11.62 -10.52 -23.58
CA ILE A 191 -11.48 -9.22 -24.24
C ILE A 191 -10.07 -9.05 -24.79
N THR A 192 -9.04 -9.47 -24.04
CA THR A 192 -7.64 -9.42 -24.49
C THR A 192 -7.45 -10.20 -25.78
N ASP A 193 -7.92 -11.44 -25.87
CA ASP A 193 -7.80 -12.26 -27.07
C ASP A 193 -8.50 -11.65 -28.28
N ARG A 194 -9.66 -11.02 -28.08
CA ARG A 194 -10.39 -10.32 -29.13
C ARG A 194 -9.68 -9.07 -29.62
N LEU A 195 -9.13 -8.27 -28.72
CA LEU A 195 -8.37 -7.06 -29.07
C LEU A 195 -7.12 -7.41 -29.85
N GLU A 196 -6.36 -8.40 -29.42
CA GLU A 196 -5.15 -8.86 -30.09
C GLU A 196 -5.47 -9.44 -31.50
N ALA A 197 -6.54 -10.23 -31.62
CA ALA A 197 -7.00 -10.74 -32.91
C ALA A 197 -7.42 -9.62 -33.89
N ALA A 198 -7.85 -8.46 -33.37
CA ALA A 198 -8.16 -7.26 -34.15
C ALA A 198 -6.94 -6.35 -34.40
N GLY A 199 -5.73 -6.73 -33.95
CA GLY A 199 -4.51 -5.95 -34.10
C GLY A 199 -4.33 -4.81 -33.10
N HIS A 200 -5.13 -4.79 -32.03
CA HIS A 200 -5.05 -3.81 -30.96
C HIS A 200 -4.07 -4.27 -29.86
N THR A 201 -2.81 -3.88 -29.98
CA THR A 201 -1.71 -4.44 -29.16
C THR A 201 -0.88 -3.41 -28.41
N ASP A 202 -1.10 -2.11 -28.62
CA ASP A 202 -0.38 -1.05 -27.93
C ASP A 202 -0.79 -0.92 -26.44
N PRO A 203 -0.01 -0.21 -25.58
CA PRO A 203 -0.26 -0.13 -24.14
C PRO A 203 -1.64 0.41 -23.74
N PHE A 204 -2.29 1.24 -24.57
CA PHE A 204 -3.62 1.77 -24.29
C PHE A 204 -4.66 0.66 -24.14
N PHE A 205 -4.54 -0.40 -24.92
CA PHE A 205 -5.50 -1.52 -24.89
C PHE A 205 -5.41 -2.37 -23.63
N HIS A 206 -4.38 -2.18 -22.79
CA HIS A 206 -4.36 -2.73 -21.44
C HIS A 206 -5.57 -2.25 -20.61
N ALA A 207 -5.90 -0.96 -20.67
CA ALA A 207 -7.08 -0.43 -19.99
C ALA A 207 -8.39 -0.90 -20.62
N VAL A 208 -8.44 -1.04 -21.94
CA VAL A 208 -9.63 -1.52 -22.65
C VAL A 208 -9.92 -2.99 -22.36
N SER A 209 -8.87 -3.82 -22.23
CA SER A 209 -9.01 -5.26 -21.93
C SER A 209 -9.46 -5.53 -20.49
N ARG A 210 -9.39 -4.53 -19.60
CA ARG A 210 -9.77 -4.62 -18.19
C ARG A 210 -10.90 -3.64 -17.83
N PRO A 211 -12.10 -3.82 -18.42
CA PRO A 211 -13.22 -2.90 -18.20
C PRO A 211 -13.65 -2.90 -16.73
N GLN A 212 -14.28 -1.82 -16.30
CA GLN A 212 -14.76 -1.68 -14.92
C GLN A 212 -15.64 -2.85 -14.46
N ILE A 213 -16.37 -3.47 -15.39
CA ILE A 213 -17.23 -4.62 -15.06
C ILE A 213 -16.43 -5.83 -14.55
N ALA A 214 -15.16 -6.00 -14.96
CA ALA A 214 -14.31 -7.07 -14.47
C ALA A 214 -13.93 -6.86 -12.99
N GLU A 215 -13.62 -5.61 -12.59
CA GLU A 215 -13.41 -5.25 -11.18
C GLU A 215 -14.70 -5.31 -10.38
N ASN A 216 -15.80 -4.81 -10.95
CA ASN A 216 -17.12 -4.75 -10.31
C ASN A 216 -17.66 -6.15 -9.94
N GLU A 217 -17.66 -7.09 -10.89
CA GLU A 217 -18.14 -8.46 -10.68
C GLU A 217 -17.29 -9.16 -9.61
N ALA A 218 -15.96 -9.11 -9.74
CA ALA A 218 -15.07 -9.78 -8.80
C ALA A 218 -15.18 -9.16 -7.38
N THR A 219 -15.33 -7.85 -7.28
CA THR A 219 -15.57 -7.15 -6.01
C THR A 219 -16.88 -7.62 -5.35
N TYR A 220 -17.97 -7.66 -6.11
CA TYR A 220 -19.25 -8.13 -5.58
C TYR A 220 -19.20 -9.58 -5.15
N ARG A 221 -18.56 -10.44 -5.95
CA ARG A 221 -18.40 -11.87 -5.68
C ARG A 221 -17.61 -12.11 -4.40
N ILE A 222 -16.44 -11.48 -4.23
CA ILE A 222 -15.64 -11.71 -3.02
C ILE A 222 -16.30 -11.14 -1.76
N ILE A 223 -17.06 -10.04 -1.85
CA ILE A 223 -17.88 -9.54 -0.74
C ILE A 223 -18.93 -10.57 -0.35
N SER A 224 -19.58 -11.21 -1.31
CA SER A 224 -20.61 -12.25 -1.05
C SER A 224 -20.01 -13.48 -0.37
N LEU A 225 -18.80 -13.92 -0.80
CA LEU A 225 -18.09 -15.02 -0.16
C LEU A 225 -17.65 -14.66 1.26
N ALA A 226 -17.16 -13.44 1.47
CA ALA A 226 -16.76 -12.94 2.77
C ALA A 226 -17.96 -12.77 3.72
N GLU A 227 -19.12 -12.34 3.22
CA GLU A 227 -20.35 -12.26 3.99
C GLU A 227 -20.83 -13.65 4.44
N LEU A 228 -20.80 -14.65 3.56
CA LEU A 228 -21.17 -16.02 3.88
C LEU A 228 -20.30 -16.59 5.03
N THR A 229 -18.99 -16.32 4.98
CA THR A 229 -18.02 -16.85 5.95
C THR A 229 -17.83 -15.94 7.17
N ASP A 230 -18.50 -14.78 7.22
CA ASP A 230 -18.31 -13.71 8.21
C ASP A 230 -16.83 -13.35 8.40
N THR A 231 -16.06 -13.33 7.29
CA THR A 231 -14.61 -13.12 7.29
C THR A 231 -14.30 -11.70 6.91
N PRO A 232 -13.52 -10.96 7.73
CA PRO A 232 -12.99 -9.66 7.36
C PRO A 232 -12.06 -9.78 6.14
N ILE A 233 -12.24 -8.90 5.15
CA ILE A 233 -11.37 -8.82 3.99
C ILE A 233 -10.97 -7.38 3.67
N LEU A 234 -9.81 -7.22 3.02
CA LEU A 234 -9.41 -5.98 2.37
C LEU A 234 -9.38 -6.18 0.86
N ILE A 235 -10.17 -5.41 0.11
CA ILE A 235 -10.06 -5.33 -1.35
C ILE A 235 -9.01 -4.27 -1.67
N VAL A 236 -7.90 -4.70 -2.30
CA VAL A 236 -6.74 -3.83 -2.53
C VAL A 236 -6.90 -2.98 -3.80
N HIS A 237 -6.12 -1.90 -3.88
CA HIS A 237 -5.90 -1.03 -5.07
C HIS A 237 -7.16 -0.78 -5.92
N MET A 238 -8.29 -0.50 -5.29
CA MET A 238 -9.56 -0.24 -5.98
C MET A 238 -9.48 1.01 -6.85
N SER A 239 -10.05 0.94 -8.06
CA SER A 239 -9.88 1.95 -9.10
C SER A 239 -11.17 2.52 -9.67
N SER A 240 -12.34 1.90 -9.46
CA SER A 240 -13.60 2.28 -10.11
C SER A 240 -14.74 2.62 -9.16
N GLU A 241 -15.58 3.57 -9.56
CA GLU A 241 -16.75 4.00 -8.79
C GLU A 241 -17.74 2.85 -8.53
N ILE A 242 -17.99 2.02 -9.55
CA ILE A 242 -18.98 0.94 -9.43
C ILE A 242 -18.53 -0.13 -8.43
N ALA A 243 -17.24 -0.50 -8.43
CA ALA A 243 -16.73 -1.44 -7.45
C ALA A 243 -16.74 -0.84 -6.03
N MET A 244 -16.34 0.43 -5.87
CA MET A 244 -16.38 1.14 -4.59
C MET A 244 -17.79 1.18 -3.99
N LYS A 245 -18.85 1.32 -4.80
CA LYS A 245 -20.25 1.30 -4.34
C LYS A 245 -20.62 -0.02 -3.64
N HIS A 246 -20.09 -1.15 -4.08
CA HIS A 246 -20.33 -2.44 -3.41
C HIS A 246 -19.68 -2.48 -2.03
N VAL A 247 -18.45 -2.00 -1.92
CA VAL A 247 -17.77 -1.87 -0.60
C VAL A 247 -18.58 -0.99 0.34
N ARG A 248 -18.96 0.22 -0.12
CA ARG A 248 -19.74 1.14 0.70
C ARG A 248 -21.08 0.54 1.14
N LYS A 249 -21.78 -0.14 0.23
CA LYS A 249 -23.02 -0.85 0.55
C LYS A 249 -22.81 -1.96 1.60
N ALA A 250 -21.73 -2.71 1.50
CA ALA A 250 -21.39 -3.73 2.49
C ALA A 250 -21.10 -3.10 3.87
N GLN A 251 -20.33 -2.01 3.90
CA GLN A 251 -20.01 -1.28 5.13
C GLN A 251 -21.26 -0.68 5.81
N THR A 252 -22.25 -0.17 5.03
CA THR A 252 -23.52 0.32 5.61
C THR A 252 -24.37 -0.80 6.22
N ARG A 253 -24.11 -2.06 5.85
CA ARG A 253 -24.69 -3.26 6.46
C ARG A 253 -23.85 -3.79 7.63
N MET A 254 -22.83 -3.03 8.04
CA MET A 254 -21.89 -3.41 9.10
C MET A 254 -21.08 -4.69 8.81
N LEU A 255 -20.87 -5.01 7.53
CA LEU A 255 -19.96 -6.08 7.16
C LEU A 255 -18.49 -5.63 7.31
N PRO A 256 -17.58 -6.51 7.74
CA PRO A 256 -16.17 -6.18 7.96
C PRO A 256 -15.41 -6.16 6.62
N ILE A 257 -15.85 -5.31 5.69
CA ILE A 257 -15.28 -5.15 4.36
C ILE A 257 -14.45 -3.87 4.35
N HIS A 258 -13.17 -4.03 4.15
CA HIS A 258 -12.18 -2.96 4.04
C HIS A 258 -11.79 -2.77 2.57
N ALA A 259 -11.31 -1.60 2.24
CA ALA A 259 -10.81 -1.31 0.90
C ALA A 259 -9.58 -0.40 0.95
N GLU A 260 -8.78 -0.52 -0.09
CA GLU A 260 -7.57 0.26 -0.33
C GLU A 260 -7.66 0.94 -1.69
N THR A 261 -7.11 2.14 -1.80
CA THR A 261 -6.82 2.76 -3.10
C THR A 261 -5.39 3.31 -3.11
N CYS A 262 -4.91 3.72 -4.30
CA CYS A 262 -3.52 4.08 -4.53
C CYS A 262 -3.43 5.42 -5.29
N PRO A 263 -2.26 6.10 -5.29
CA PRO A 263 -2.09 7.39 -5.96
C PRO A 263 -2.50 7.39 -7.43
N GLN A 264 -2.16 6.35 -8.19
CA GLN A 264 -2.48 6.26 -9.62
C GLN A 264 -3.98 6.42 -9.91
N TYR A 265 -4.85 5.98 -9.02
CA TYR A 265 -6.31 6.07 -9.18
C TYR A 265 -6.92 7.40 -8.70
N LEU A 266 -6.11 8.27 -8.11
CA LEU A 266 -6.50 9.64 -7.75
C LEU A 266 -6.05 10.68 -8.76
N PHE A 267 -4.98 10.40 -9.50
CA PHE A 267 -4.26 11.43 -10.27
C PHE A 267 -4.09 11.11 -11.75
N LEU A 268 -4.22 9.84 -12.17
CA LEU A 268 -3.88 9.44 -13.53
C LEU A 268 -5.10 8.87 -14.28
N LEU A 269 -5.25 9.29 -15.54
CA LEU A 269 -6.26 8.77 -16.45
C LEU A 269 -5.60 7.84 -17.50
N SER A 270 -6.40 6.96 -18.10
CA SER A 270 -5.94 6.00 -19.11
C SER A 270 -5.35 6.63 -20.38
N GLU A 271 -5.57 7.92 -20.60
CA GLU A 271 -4.91 8.68 -21.68
C GLU A 271 -3.38 8.61 -21.58
N ARG A 272 -2.82 8.45 -20.35
CA ARG A 272 -1.39 8.25 -20.13
C ARG A 272 -0.83 6.98 -20.78
N LEU A 273 -1.69 6.01 -21.10
CA LEU A 273 -1.31 4.75 -21.74
C LEU A 273 -1.10 4.89 -23.26
N LYS A 274 -1.48 6.02 -23.88
CA LYS A 274 -1.34 6.23 -25.33
C LYS A 274 0.09 6.53 -25.79
N GLY A 275 1.01 6.75 -24.87
CA GLY A 275 2.35 7.22 -25.21
C GLY A 275 2.37 8.68 -25.68
N ASN A 276 3.40 9.07 -26.42
CA ASN A 276 3.56 10.41 -26.96
C ASN A 276 4.21 10.35 -28.38
N PRO A 277 4.25 11.47 -29.13
CA PRO A 277 4.81 11.47 -30.51
C PRO A 277 6.29 11.07 -30.61
N GLN A 278 7.08 11.25 -29.54
CA GLN A 278 8.51 10.91 -29.49
C GLN A 278 8.73 9.43 -29.11
N ASP A 279 7.79 8.86 -28.35
CA ASP A 279 7.84 7.48 -27.88
C ASP A 279 6.43 6.93 -27.75
N SER A 280 5.98 6.23 -28.78
CA SER A 280 4.65 5.60 -28.82
C SER A 280 4.46 4.48 -27.78
N PHE A 281 5.57 3.89 -27.27
CA PHE A 281 5.55 2.87 -26.25
C PHE A 281 5.59 3.44 -24.82
N ALA A 282 5.80 4.76 -24.64
CA ALA A 282 5.91 5.40 -23.31
C ALA A 282 4.69 5.14 -22.41
N GLY A 283 3.53 4.82 -22.98
CA GLY A 283 2.34 4.40 -22.23
C GLY A 283 2.57 3.18 -21.33
N ALA A 284 3.54 2.32 -21.64
CA ALA A 284 3.95 1.19 -20.81
C ALA A 284 4.37 1.59 -19.38
N LYS A 285 4.86 2.83 -19.18
CA LYS A 285 5.21 3.41 -17.88
C LYS A 285 4.01 3.53 -16.94
N CYS A 286 2.78 3.47 -17.47
CA CYS A 286 1.53 3.61 -16.71
C CYS A 286 0.71 2.31 -16.68
N VAL A 287 1.22 1.21 -17.21
CA VAL A 287 0.55 -0.09 -17.17
C VAL A 287 0.58 -0.64 -15.74
N CYS A 288 -0.59 -0.75 -15.13
CA CYS A 288 -0.85 -1.31 -13.79
C CYS A 288 -2.21 -2.02 -13.75
N SER A 289 -2.48 -2.84 -12.75
CA SER A 289 -3.73 -3.58 -12.62
C SER A 289 -4.30 -3.49 -11.19
N PRO A 290 -5.57 -3.07 -11.05
CA PRO A 290 -6.49 -2.63 -12.11
C PRO A 290 -5.91 -1.47 -12.94
N PRO A 291 -6.38 -1.27 -14.19
CA PRO A 291 -5.83 -0.23 -15.06
C PRO A 291 -6.30 1.16 -14.64
N LEU A 292 -5.58 2.18 -15.11
CA LEU A 292 -6.04 3.56 -15.05
C LEU A 292 -7.41 3.68 -15.74
N ARG A 293 -8.34 4.40 -15.11
CA ARG A 293 -9.70 4.57 -15.65
C ARG A 293 -9.77 5.74 -16.63
N HIS A 294 -10.75 5.70 -17.52
CA HIS A 294 -10.92 6.69 -18.57
C HIS A 294 -11.73 7.91 -18.10
N ASP A 295 -12.78 7.69 -17.30
CA ASP A 295 -13.67 8.77 -16.86
C ASP A 295 -13.09 9.47 -15.61
N PRO A 296 -12.89 10.80 -15.64
CA PRO A 296 -12.51 11.57 -14.45
C PRO A 296 -13.42 11.39 -13.24
N LYS A 297 -14.69 10.97 -13.47
CA LYS A 297 -15.62 10.64 -12.38
C LYS A 297 -15.15 9.50 -11.50
N ASP A 298 -14.37 8.56 -12.04
CA ASP A 298 -13.77 7.49 -11.24
C ASP A 298 -12.74 8.05 -10.25
N LEU A 299 -11.89 8.98 -10.70
CA LEU A 299 -10.94 9.67 -9.83
C LEU A 299 -11.67 10.44 -8.72
N ASP A 300 -12.72 11.18 -9.07
CA ASP A 300 -13.54 11.90 -8.08
C ASP A 300 -14.26 10.93 -7.12
N ALA A 301 -14.64 9.75 -7.58
CA ALA A 301 -15.22 8.73 -6.73
C ALA A 301 -14.19 8.19 -5.72
N MET A 302 -12.94 7.94 -6.15
CA MET A 302 -11.87 7.54 -5.24
C MET A 302 -11.62 8.61 -4.18
N TRP A 303 -11.58 9.89 -4.55
CA TRP A 303 -11.47 11.00 -3.59
C TRP A 303 -12.65 11.04 -2.61
N ARG A 304 -13.89 10.84 -3.08
CA ARG A 304 -15.07 10.73 -2.20
C ARG A 304 -14.94 9.56 -1.23
N GLY A 305 -14.44 8.40 -1.69
CA GLY A 305 -14.19 7.22 -0.87
C GLY A 305 -13.15 7.46 0.23
N ILE A 306 -12.10 8.25 -0.07
CA ILE A 306 -11.12 8.72 0.91
C ILE A 306 -11.80 9.59 1.98
N ALA A 307 -12.55 10.60 1.56
CA ALA A 307 -13.15 11.57 2.45
C ALA A 307 -14.23 10.97 3.37
N ASN A 308 -15.04 10.05 2.84
CA ASN A 308 -16.20 9.48 3.55
C ASN A 308 -15.89 8.19 4.35
N GLY A 309 -14.63 7.73 4.38
CA GLY A 309 -14.21 6.57 5.16
C GLY A 309 -14.45 5.22 4.49
N THR A 310 -14.81 5.15 3.21
CA THR A 310 -14.92 3.88 2.47
C THR A 310 -13.59 3.16 2.37
N PHE A 311 -12.49 3.89 2.10
CA PHE A 311 -11.16 3.32 2.10
C PHE A 311 -10.57 3.28 3.52
N THR A 312 -10.02 2.16 3.91
CA THR A 312 -9.33 1.96 5.19
C THR A 312 -7.86 2.34 5.07
N THR A 313 -7.24 2.04 3.92
CA THR A 313 -5.82 2.29 3.67
C THR A 313 -5.61 3.03 2.36
N PHE A 314 -4.51 3.79 2.31
CA PHE A 314 -3.96 4.40 1.10
C PHE A 314 -2.51 3.96 0.97
N SER A 315 -2.26 3.01 0.09
CA SER A 315 -0.94 2.42 -0.17
C SER A 315 -0.38 2.88 -1.51
N SER A 316 0.87 2.51 -1.81
CA SER A 316 1.48 2.86 -3.10
C SER A 316 1.20 1.84 -4.19
N ASP A 317 1.04 0.58 -3.84
CA ASP A 317 1.15 -0.54 -4.77
C ASP A 317 2.44 -0.44 -5.61
N HIS A 318 3.55 -0.12 -4.93
CA HIS A 318 4.85 0.07 -5.56
C HIS A 318 5.35 -1.27 -6.13
N ALA A 319 5.22 -1.43 -7.43
CA ALA A 319 5.53 -2.66 -8.17
C ALA A 319 6.22 -2.36 -9.51
N PRO A 320 7.32 -1.60 -9.54
CA PRO A 320 7.93 -1.16 -10.78
C PRO A 320 8.73 -2.24 -11.49
N SER A 321 8.92 -2.05 -12.78
CA SER A 321 9.95 -2.69 -13.60
C SER A 321 10.59 -1.62 -14.46
N THR A 322 11.92 -1.64 -14.61
CA THR A 322 12.66 -0.64 -15.41
C THR A 322 12.04 -0.49 -16.80
N TYR A 323 11.87 0.74 -17.25
CA TYR A 323 11.27 1.01 -18.57
C TYR A 323 12.22 0.63 -19.70
N ASP A 324 13.44 1.16 -19.68
CA ASP A 324 14.45 0.98 -20.74
C ASP A 324 15.28 -0.30 -20.53
N HIS A 325 14.62 -1.44 -20.37
CA HIS A 325 15.27 -2.72 -20.20
C HIS A 325 14.47 -3.84 -20.84
N ALA A 326 15.14 -4.76 -21.56
CA ALA A 326 14.48 -5.86 -22.26
C ALA A 326 13.72 -6.83 -21.33
N GLY A 327 14.18 -7.00 -20.07
CA GLY A 327 13.49 -7.78 -19.03
C GLY A 327 12.54 -6.94 -18.17
N GLY A 328 12.37 -5.66 -18.47
CA GLY A 328 11.45 -4.73 -17.81
C GLY A 328 10.21 -4.46 -18.66
N LYS A 329 9.73 -3.19 -18.69
CA LYS A 329 8.54 -2.82 -19.48
C LYS A 329 8.68 -3.17 -20.97
N LYS A 330 9.91 -3.14 -21.53
CA LYS A 330 10.18 -3.53 -22.93
C LYS A 330 10.00 -5.02 -23.24
N LEU A 331 9.64 -5.87 -22.27
CA LEU A 331 9.09 -7.19 -22.57
C LEU A 331 7.87 -7.12 -23.49
N GLY A 332 7.07 -6.06 -23.38
CA GLY A 332 5.94 -5.78 -24.25
C GLY A 332 6.30 -5.14 -25.60
N LEU A 333 7.59 -5.03 -25.96
CA LEU A 333 8.06 -4.48 -27.24
C LEU A 333 9.12 -5.42 -27.83
N LYS A 334 8.71 -6.29 -28.76
CA LYS A 334 9.58 -7.26 -29.42
C LYS A 334 9.59 -7.02 -30.93
N ASP A 335 10.76 -6.87 -31.52
CA ASP A 335 10.94 -6.65 -32.97
C ASP A 335 10.07 -5.48 -33.52
N GLY A 336 9.91 -4.42 -32.72
CA GLY A 336 9.09 -3.26 -33.05
C GLY A 336 7.58 -3.48 -32.92
N ILE A 337 7.15 -4.66 -32.51
CA ILE A 337 5.72 -5.00 -32.28
C ILE A 337 5.40 -4.84 -30.81
N MET A 338 4.41 -4.00 -30.52
CA MET A 338 3.89 -3.81 -29.16
C MET A 338 2.95 -4.95 -28.78
N ARG A 339 3.04 -5.42 -27.55
CA ARG A 339 2.15 -6.44 -26.98
C ARG A 339 1.87 -6.08 -25.51
N TYR A 340 0.77 -5.35 -25.28
CA TYR A 340 0.45 -4.88 -23.94
C TYR A 340 0.29 -6.01 -22.90
N ARG A 341 -0.13 -7.20 -23.31
CA ARG A 341 -0.22 -8.41 -22.47
C ARG A 341 1.13 -8.78 -21.83
N ASP A 342 2.23 -8.55 -22.53
CA ASP A 342 3.58 -8.92 -22.11
C ASP A 342 4.26 -7.79 -21.27
N ILE A 343 3.63 -6.62 -21.14
CA ILE A 343 4.16 -5.52 -20.32
C ILE A 343 4.01 -5.88 -18.84
N PRO A 344 5.10 -5.93 -18.05
CA PRO A 344 5.00 -6.12 -16.60
C PRO A 344 4.09 -5.05 -15.97
N ASN A 345 3.08 -5.49 -15.22
CA ASN A 345 2.15 -4.60 -14.53
C ASN A 345 2.80 -4.00 -13.29
N GLY A 346 2.43 -2.76 -12.97
CA GLY A 346 2.87 -2.04 -11.79
C GLY A 346 3.69 -0.80 -12.10
N VAL A 347 3.71 0.12 -11.17
CA VAL A 347 4.35 1.44 -11.26
C VAL A 347 5.10 1.78 -9.98
N PRO A 348 6.15 2.64 -10.02
CA PRO A 348 6.75 3.17 -8.80
C PRO A 348 5.82 4.18 -8.14
N GLY A 349 5.78 4.20 -6.79
CA GLY A 349 4.89 5.11 -6.06
C GLY A 349 5.23 5.33 -4.59
N VAL A 350 6.10 4.53 -3.97
CA VAL A 350 6.34 4.55 -2.52
C VAL A 350 6.83 5.91 -2.01
N GLU A 351 7.69 6.61 -2.78
CA GLU A 351 8.22 7.93 -2.42
C GLU A 351 7.20 9.05 -2.61
N THR A 352 6.42 8.97 -3.69
CA THR A 352 5.48 10.04 -4.07
C THR A 352 4.13 9.94 -3.36
N ARG A 353 3.80 8.78 -2.76
CA ARG A 353 2.52 8.49 -2.12
C ARG A 353 2.09 9.54 -1.10
N LEU A 354 2.93 9.80 -0.10
CA LEU A 354 2.58 10.75 0.95
C LEU A 354 2.59 12.20 0.45
N PRO A 355 3.59 12.70 -0.29
CA PRO A 355 3.60 14.04 -0.84
C PRO A 355 2.37 14.35 -1.71
N LEU A 356 1.96 13.42 -2.57
CA LEU A 356 0.77 13.57 -3.41
C LEU A 356 -0.50 13.74 -2.56
N LEU A 357 -0.73 12.85 -1.59
CA LEU A 357 -1.93 12.92 -0.75
C LEU A 357 -1.90 14.11 0.20
N PHE A 358 -0.75 14.42 0.82
CA PHE A 358 -0.58 15.53 1.76
C PHE A 358 -0.90 16.89 1.12
N SER A 359 -0.62 17.03 -0.17
CA SER A 359 -0.92 18.25 -0.95
C SER A 359 -2.40 18.61 -0.98
N TYR A 360 -3.29 17.65 -0.67
CA TYR A 360 -4.74 17.83 -0.62
C TYR A 360 -5.31 17.70 0.79
N ALA A 361 -4.44 17.55 1.80
CA ALA A 361 -4.84 17.46 3.20
C ALA A 361 -4.79 18.85 3.88
N GLY A 362 -5.81 19.19 4.66
CA GLY A 362 -5.82 20.45 5.37
C GLY A 362 -7.19 21.03 5.63
N ARG A 363 -7.25 22.36 5.78
CA ARG A 363 -8.46 23.16 5.97
C ARG A 363 -8.68 24.20 4.86
N GLU A 364 -7.83 24.21 3.86
CA GLU A 364 -7.93 25.13 2.73
C GLU A 364 -9.13 24.76 1.83
N LYS A 365 -9.55 25.74 1.00
CA LYS A 365 -10.72 25.58 0.12
C LYS A 365 -10.58 24.41 -0.88
N ASP A 366 -9.36 24.11 -1.30
CA ASP A 366 -9.03 23.02 -2.23
C ASP A 366 -8.66 21.71 -1.54
N SER A 367 -8.69 21.65 -0.20
CA SER A 367 -8.46 20.42 0.56
C SER A 367 -9.57 19.41 0.31
N ARG A 368 -9.17 18.16 0.02
CA ARG A 368 -10.09 17.04 -0.24
C ARG A 368 -10.23 16.09 0.95
N LEU A 369 -9.35 16.22 1.97
CA LEU A 369 -9.40 15.46 3.21
C LEU A 369 -8.81 16.28 4.37
N SER A 370 -9.17 15.90 5.60
CA SER A 370 -8.55 16.48 6.80
C SER A 370 -7.16 15.89 7.06
N LEU A 371 -6.32 16.60 7.83
CA LEU A 371 -5.02 16.10 8.28
C LEU A 371 -5.16 14.83 9.13
N GLN A 372 -6.21 14.72 9.96
CA GLN A 372 -6.50 13.50 10.72
C GLN A 372 -6.78 12.33 9.77
N ARG A 373 -7.57 12.58 8.72
CA ARG A 373 -7.88 11.53 7.73
C ARG A 373 -6.66 11.11 6.94
N PHE A 374 -5.76 12.04 6.62
CA PHE A 374 -4.46 11.71 6.05
C PHE A 374 -3.69 10.73 6.94
N VAL A 375 -3.54 11.03 8.24
CA VAL A 375 -2.83 10.15 9.19
C VAL A 375 -3.54 8.81 9.34
N GLN A 376 -4.88 8.80 9.39
CA GLN A 376 -5.64 7.55 9.44
C GLN A 376 -5.28 6.63 8.27
N LEU A 377 -5.43 7.12 7.05
CA LEU A 377 -5.23 6.34 5.82
C LEU A 377 -3.79 5.86 5.60
N THR A 378 -2.82 6.66 6.01
CA THR A 378 -1.41 6.45 5.65
C THR A 378 -0.56 5.87 6.77
N SER A 379 -1.07 5.86 8.01
CA SER A 379 -0.29 5.47 9.17
C SER A 379 -1.09 4.63 10.17
N SER A 380 -2.14 5.16 10.82
CA SER A 380 -2.77 4.49 11.95
C SER A 380 -3.69 3.34 11.56
N ASP A 381 -4.52 3.47 10.52
CA ASP A 381 -5.42 2.40 10.09
C ASP A 381 -4.67 1.21 9.47
N PRO A 382 -3.66 1.40 8.57
CA PRO A 382 -2.84 0.27 8.15
C PRO A 382 -2.07 -0.38 9.32
N ALA A 383 -1.59 0.39 10.31
CA ALA A 383 -0.95 -0.19 11.49
C ALA A 383 -1.92 -1.07 12.29
N LYS A 384 -3.17 -0.62 12.51
CA LYS A 384 -4.24 -1.40 13.17
C LYS A 384 -4.62 -2.64 12.37
N LEU A 385 -4.84 -2.47 11.06
CA LEU A 385 -5.26 -3.56 10.17
C LEU A 385 -4.26 -4.72 10.16
N TYR A 386 -2.99 -4.40 10.28
CA TYR A 386 -1.92 -5.39 10.18
C TYR A 386 -1.18 -5.70 11.48
N GLY A 387 -1.80 -5.39 12.63
CA GLY A 387 -1.31 -5.82 13.95
C GLY A 387 -0.05 -5.10 14.43
N LEU A 388 0.13 -3.84 14.05
CA LEU A 388 1.20 -2.94 14.47
C LEU A 388 0.73 -1.82 15.43
N GLU A 389 -0.56 -1.84 15.82
CA GLU A 389 -1.10 -0.87 16.79
C GLU A 389 -0.34 -0.94 18.12
N GLY A 390 -0.11 0.21 18.73
CA GLY A 390 0.71 0.35 19.92
C GLY A 390 2.22 0.45 19.67
N THR A 391 2.65 0.19 18.41
CA THR A 391 4.06 0.31 18.00
C THR A 391 4.23 1.36 16.90
N LYS A 392 3.44 1.30 15.84
CA LYS A 392 3.54 2.16 14.65
C LYS A 392 2.26 2.96 14.41
N GLY A 393 2.38 4.02 13.62
CA GLY A 393 1.26 4.75 13.03
C GLY A 393 0.60 5.81 13.92
N ASN A 394 1.17 6.16 15.06
CA ASN A 394 0.63 7.21 15.92
C ASN A 394 1.74 8.01 16.66
N ILE A 395 1.40 9.23 17.09
CA ILE A 395 2.23 10.05 17.96
C ILE A 395 1.64 10.00 19.37
N ALA A 396 2.12 9.04 20.16
CA ALA A 396 1.68 8.85 21.55
C ALA A 396 2.81 8.18 22.36
N PRO A 397 2.88 8.42 23.69
CA PRO A 397 3.85 7.74 24.55
C PRO A 397 3.82 6.24 24.39
N GLY A 398 4.99 5.61 24.27
CA GLY A 398 5.18 4.16 24.07
C GLY A 398 5.27 3.72 22.60
N TYR A 399 4.78 4.51 21.66
CA TYR A 399 4.96 4.25 20.23
C TYR A 399 6.42 4.49 19.81
N ASP A 400 6.85 3.84 18.74
CA ASP A 400 8.13 4.12 18.12
C ASP A 400 8.15 5.57 17.62
N ALA A 401 9.28 6.24 17.78
CA ALA A 401 9.47 7.62 17.35
C ALA A 401 9.71 7.68 15.83
N ASP A 402 8.76 7.13 15.09
CA ASP A 402 8.69 7.18 13.63
C ASP A 402 7.90 8.42 13.24
N LEU A 403 8.60 9.43 12.73
CA LEU A 403 8.03 10.75 12.52
C LEU A 403 8.40 11.31 11.15
N VAL A 404 7.46 12.02 10.54
CA VAL A 404 7.70 12.84 9.34
C VAL A 404 7.52 14.31 9.71
N ILE A 405 8.54 15.11 9.47
CA ILE A 405 8.50 16.55 9.63
C ILE A 405 8.33 17.17 8.24
N TRP A 406 7.24 17.88 8.05
CA TRP A 406 6.91 18.59 6.82
C TRP A 406 7.40 20.01 6.87
N TYR A 407 7.65 20.65 5.73
CA TYR A 407 7.96 22.08 5.70
C TYR A 407 6.80 22.90 6.23
N GLY A 408 7.13 24.03 6.87
CA GLY A 408 6.15 25.07 7.20
C GLY A 408 5.64 25.77 5.93
N GLU A 409 4.51 26.46 6.04
CA GLU A 409 3.86 27.15 4.92
C GLU A 409 4.77 28.19 4.24
N GLU A 410 5.68 28.80 5.01
CA GLU A 410 6.61 29.82 4.54
C GLU A 410 7.92 29.26 3.93
N ASP A 411 8.27 28.00 4.26
CA ASP A 411 9.57 27.42 3.91
C ASP A 411 9.57 26.73 2.52
N LEU A 412 8.42 26.36 1.97
CA LEU A 412 8.29 25.67 0.68
C LEU A 412 7.10 26.22 -0.13
N LYS A 413 7.04 27.55 -0.29
CA LYS A 413 5.91 28.25 -0.95
C LYS A 413 5.64 27.77 -2.39
N GLU A 414 6.70 27.46 -3.12
CA GLU A 414 6.59 27.03 -4.52
C GLU A 414 6.32 25.54 -4.67
N GLY A 415 6.22 24.79 -3.57
CA GLY A 415 6.06 23.35 -3.62
C GLY A 415 7.22 22.61 -4.31
N VAL A 416 6.95 21.42 -4.82
CA VAL A 416 7.95 20.56 -5.49
C VAL A 416 7.35 19.97 -6.76
N THR A 417 8.07 20.07 -7.89
CA THR A 417 7.74 19.30 -9.09
C THR A 417 8.38 17.92 -8.99
N ILE A 418 7.58 16.88 -9.18
CA ILE A 418 8.07 15.50 -9.21
C ILE A 418 8.84 15.30 -10.52
N GLU A 419 10.11 14.96 -10.39
CA GLU A 419 11.00 14.65 -11.52
C GLU A 419 11.76 13.36 -11.18
N GLN A 420 11.79 12.41 -12.12
CA GLN A 420 12.46 11.12 -11.95
C GLN A 420 13.89 11.24 -11.43
N LYS A 421 14.65 12.21 -11.94
CA LYS A 421 16.06 12.42 -11.55
C LYS A 421 16.27 12.74 -10.07
N ASN A 422 15.20 13.16 -9.37
CA ASN A 422 15.21 13.55 -7.95
C ASN A 422 14.62 12.46 -7.04
N LEU A 423 14.15 11.33 -7.61
CA LEU A 423 13.60 10.20 -6.86
C LEU A 423 14.68 9.14 -6.57
N HIS A 424 14.46 8.32 -5.55
CA HIS A 424 15.47 7.44 -4.97
C HIS A 424 15.23 5.95 -5.26
N HIS A 425 14.14 5.59 -5.97
CA HIS A 425 13.92 4.21 -6.41
C HIS A 425 14.89 3.79 -7.52
N GLY A 426 15.02 2.49 -7.75
CA GLY A 426 16.01 1.94 -8.68
C GLY A 426 15.58 1.90 -10.15
N VAL A 427 14.33 2.28 -10.47
CA VAL A 427 13.85 2.29 -11.87
C VAL A 427 13.98 3.68 -12.50
N ASP A 428 13.88 3.75 -13.82
CA ASP A 428 14.24 4.88 -14.67
C ASP A 428 13.06 5.79 -15.05
N TYR A 429 11.93 5.68 -14.38
CA TYR A 429 10.75 6.53 -14.65
C TYR A 429 9.86 6.66 -13.42
N THR A 430 8.99 7.68 -13.45
CA THR A 430 7.81 7.79 -12.58
C THR A 430 6.56 8.10 -13.42
N PRO A 431 5.38 7.52 -13.12
CA PRO A 431 4.13 7.89 -13.81
C PRO A 431 3.64 9.28 -13.41
N PHE A 432 4.22 9.87 -12.36
CA PHE A 432 3.87 11.19 -11.81
C PHE A 432 4.81 12.30 -12.30
N GLU A 433 5.64 12.05 -13.31
CA GLU A 433 6.57 13.03 -13.88
C GLU A 433 5.88 14.36 -14.22
N GLY A 434 6.48 15.47 -13.79
CA GLY A 434 5.97 16.82 -14.02
C GLY A 434 4.80 17.23 -13.09
N MET A 435 4.30 16.37 -12.24
CA MET A 435 3.24 16.72 -11.30
C MET A 435 3.79 17.59 -10.17
N HIS A 436 2.99 18.58 -9.77
CA HIS A 436 3.33 19.49 -8.70
C HIS A 436 2.67 19.08 -7.40
N VAL A 437 3.46 19.06 -6.29
CA VAL A 437 3.01 18.80 -4.93
C VAL A 437 3.32 19.99 -4.03
N LYS A 438 2.41 20.32 -3.11
CA LYS A 438 2.54 21.49 -2.22
C LYS A 438 3.62 21.33 -1.16
N ASN A 439 3.94 20.09 -0.78
CA ASN A 439 4.89 19.82 0.29
C ASN A 439 5.62 18.49 0.10
N TRP A 440 6.75 18.33 0.77
CA TRP A 440 7.57 17.13 0.78
C TRP A 440 8.12 16.90 2.20
N PRO A 441 8.41 15.64 2.63
CA PRO A 441 9.08 15.39 3.89
C PRO A 441 10.41 16.15 4.00
N ARG A 442 10.52 17.04 4.98
CA ARG A 442 11.78 17.71 5.30
C ARG A 442 12.72 16.74 6.00
N PHE A 443 12.21 16.08 7.04
CA PHE A 443 12.91 15.03 7.76
C PHE A 443 12.02 13.81 7.92
N THR A 444 12.64 12.63 7.83
CA THR A 444 12.03 11.37 8.24
C THR A 444 12.87 10.76 9.36
N LEU A 445 12.21 10.41 10.45
CA LEU A 445 12.82 9.75 11.59
C LEU A 445 12.29 8.34 11.73
N LEU A 446 13.21 7.39 11.91
CA LEU A 446 12.93 6.00 12.23
C LEU A 446 13.41 5.72 13.64
N ARG A 447 12.50 5.41 14.55
CA ARG A 447 12.81 5.23 15.99
C ARG A 447 13.71 6.34 16.54
N GLY A 448 13.37 7.59 16.20
CA GLY A 448 14.09 8.78 16.64
C GLY A 448 15.41 9.08 15.91
N LYS A 449 15.93 8.17 15.10
CA LYS A 449 17.11 8.41 14.23
C LYS A 449 16.65 9.10 12.95
N LYS A 450 17.29 10.22 12.59
CA LYS A 450 17.06 10.84 11.28
C LYS A 450 17.61 9.95 10.19
N VAL A 451 16.76 9.50 9.26
CA VAL A 451 17.13 8.63 8.11
C VAL A 451 17.03 9.37 6.77
N TRP A 452 16.28 10.47 6.74
CA TRP A 452 16.16 11.38 5.61
C TRP A 452 16.28 12.83 6.08
N ASP A 453 17.08 13.62 5.37
CA ASP A 453 17.28 15.05 5.58
C ASP A 453 17.35 15.78 4.25
N ARG A 454 16.23 16.34 3.80
CA ARG A 454 16.15 16.99 2.49
C ARG A 454 17.04 18.23 2.38
N ASP A 455 17.23 18.96 3.47
CA ASP A 455 18.07 20.17 3.52
C ASP A 455 19.56 19.82 3.70
N GLY A 456 19.87 18.65 4.25
CA GLY A 456 21.21 18.27 4.71
C GLY A 456 21.90 17.16 3.92
N GLY A 457 21.46 16.86 2.70
CA GLY A 457 22.14 15.88 1.83
C GLY A 457 21.36 14.62 1.50
N GLY A 458 20.08 14.56 1.80
CA GLY A 458 19.19 13.48 1.35
C GLY A 458 19.17 12.29 2.30
N ILE A 459 19.58 11.11 1.82
CA ILE A 459 19.64 9.88 2.61
C ILE A 459 20.77 9.98 3.63
N VAL A 460 20.43 9.93 4.91
CA VAL A 460 21.39 9.95 6.06
C VAL A 460 21.26 8.69 6.93
N GLY A 461 20.30 7.83 6.61
CA GLY A 461 20.15 6.50 7.18
C GLY A 461 21.05 5.46 6.52
N ASP A 462 20.98 4.24 7.04
CA ASP A 462 21.73 3.08 6.57
C ASP A 462 20.78 1.93 6.20
N ALA A 463 21.18 1.07 5.27
CA ALA A 463 20.38 -0.11 4.87
C ALA A 463 20.23 -1.16 5.99
N THR A 464 20.90 -0.98 7.12
CA THR A 464 20.77 -1.82 8.32
C THR A 464 19.88 -1.21 9.40
N ASP A 465 19.31 -0.03 9.15
CA ASP A 465 18.42 0.65 10.12
C ASP A 465 17.06 -0.02 10.26
N GLY A 466 16.55 -0.65 9.20
CA GLY A 466 15.26 -1.31 9.20
C GLY A 466 15.27 -2.64 9.92
N GLN A 467 14.16 -2.94 10.60
CA GLN A 467 13.97 -4.15 11.38
C GLN A 467 12.74 -4.91 10.91
N PHE A 468 12.81 -6.25 10.95
CA PHE A 468 11.64 -7.09 10.74
C PHE A 468 10.64 -6.91 11.89
N LEU A 469 9.40 -6.59 11.54
CA LEU A 469 8.31 -6.40 12.49
C LEU A 469 7.51 -7.70 12.63
N LYS A 470 7.65 -8.35 13.78
CA LYS A 470 6.78 -9.46 14.15
C LYS A 470 5.41 -8.91 14.51
N ARG A 471 4.44 -9.05 13.59
CA ARG A 471 3.10 -8.48 13.72
C ARG A 471 2.17 -9.35 14.56
N GLY A 472 1.24 -8.72 15.27
CA GLY A 472 0.09 -9.36 15.87
C GLY A 472 -1.07 -9.55 14.88
N ILE A 473 -2.19 -10.06 15.38
CA ILE A 473 -3.46 -10.11 14.63
C ILE A 473 -4.03 -8.68 14.56
N GLY A 474 -4.56 -8.30 13.40
CA GLY A 474 -5.18 -6.99 13.20
C GLY A 474 -6.44 -6.81 14.05
N ARG A 475 -6.61 -5.63 14.67
CA ARG A 475 -7.71 -5.36 15.60
C ARG A 475 -8.97 -4.74 15.00
N ILE A 476 -8.88 -4.14 13.80
CA ILE A 476 -10.07 -3.60 13.11
C ILE A 476 -10.81 -4.66 12.28
N VAL A 477 -10.41 -5.90 12.44
CA VAL A 477 -10.83 -7.04 11.63
C VAL A 477 -11.68 -7.97 12.51
N ILE A 478 -12.88 -7.54 12.87
CA ILE A 478 -13.81 -8.35 13.66
C ILE A 478 -15.09 -8.54 12.86
N GLY A 479 -15.44 -9.80 12.54
CA GLY A 479 -16.72 -10.13 11.93
C GLY A 479 -17.90 -9.90 12.90
N LYS A 480 -19.13 -10.01 12.41
CA LYS A 480 -20.35 -9.82 13.19
C LYS A 480 -20.42 -10.69 14.44
N THR A 481 -19.88 -11.88 14.39
CA THR A 481 -19.87 -12.86 15.49
C THR A 481 -18.75 -12.61 16.50
N GLY A 482 -18.02 -11.50 16.40
CA GLY A 482 -17.01 -11.11 17.40
C GLY A 482 -15.72 -11.92 17.39
N GLY A 483 -15.43 -12.66 16.34
CA GLY A 483 -14.15 -13.38 16.19
C GLY A 483 -14.09 -14.73 16.91
N GLU A 484 -15.16 -15.24 17.50
CA GLU A 484 -15.24 -16.60 18.02
C GLU A 484 -15.34 -17.63 16.86
N GLY A 485 -14.27 -17.67 16.04
CA GLY A 485 -14.17 -18.60 14.93
C GLY A 485 -13.73 -19.98 15.41
N ASN A 486 -14.63 -20.93 15.38
CA ASN A 486 -14.34 -22.37 15.56
C ASN A 486 -14.26 -23.09 14.19
N GLY A 487 -14.17 -22.35 13.07
CA GLY A 487 -14.16 -22.90 11.72
C GLY A 487 -15.54 -23.27 11.16
N MET A 488 -16.61 -23.01 11.92
CA MET A 488 -17.99 -23.25 11.48
C MET A 488 -18.51 -22.02 10.71
N LEU A 489 -19.37 -22.24 9.73
CA LEU A 489 -20.03 -21.15 9.02
C LEU A 489 -20.96 -20.39 9.98
N PRO A 490 -21.02 -19.04 9.87
CA PRO A 490 -22.02 -18.25 10.57
C PRO A 490 -23.42 -18.74 10.19
N GLY A 491 -24.27 -19.03 11.18
CA GLY A 491 -25.61 -19.51 10.93
C GLY A 491 -25.76 -21.02 10.73
N GLU A 492 -24.70 -21.85 10.88
CA GLU A 492 -24.88 -23.31 10.91
C GLU A 492 -25.88 -23.73 11.99
N ARG A 493 -26.02 -22.95 13.05
CA ARG A 493 -27.06 -23.17 14.10
C ARG A 493 -28.45 -22.75 13.65
N ASP A 494 -28.56 -21.80 12.69
CA ASP A 494 -29.84 -21.21 12.28
C ASP A 494 -30.43 -21.87 11.03
N TYR A 495 -29.62 -22.56 10.25
CA TYR A 495 -30.04 -23.25 9.03
C TYR A 495 -30.39 -24.74 9.21
N TRP A 496 -30.01 -25.36 10.35
CA TRP A 496 -30.17 -26.78 10.60
C TRP A 496 -31.01 -27.08 11.87
N CYS A 497 -31.64 -26.03 12.46
CA CYS A 497 -32.60 -26.19 13.57
C CYS A 497 -34.03 -26.12 13.08
#